data_a6179973442d2dae7cb9bb8a167940b4
#
_entry.id   a6179973442d2dae7cb9bb8a167940b4
#
_cell.length_a   1.000
_cell.length_b   1.000
_cell.length_c   1.000
_cell.angle_alpha   90.00
_cell.angle_beta   90.00
_cell.angle_gamma   90.00
#
_symmetry.space_group_name_H-M   'P 1'
#
loop_
_entity.id
_entity.type
_entity.pdbx_description
1 polymer ?
#
loop_
_entity_poly.entity_id
_entity_poly.type
_entity_poly.pdbx_seq_one_letter_code
_entity_poly.pdbx_strand_id
1 'polypeptide(L)'
;KNPDGVHAMMKHALEIVRQELGQLKCGFAAAIRREGVAVAAYLPEYQPVEVKQCFTKIRKEIEKQRDLFWGIRATICLGSRCSAADALGASMREALWLCIDRLCHTPVWRDAETDIPDFHAYYTMDSSCKRRFQEAAEYLNKEQYISELEDSYRDVMSRQPLCGKMLEDWFLEILT
;
A
#
# COMPACT_ATOMS: atom_id res chain seq x y z
N LYS A 1 5.39 -16.76 -5.92
CA LYS A 1 4.57 -16.71 -4.68
C LYS A 1 3.30 -17.49 -4.93
N ASN A 2 2.93 -18.41 -4.02
CA ASN A 2 1.70 -19.20 -4.14
C ASN A 2 0.49 -18.28 -3.91
N PRO A 3 -0.38 -18.04 -4.88
CA PRO A 3 -1.55 -17.16 -4.74
C PRO A 3 -2.52 -17.64 -3.65
N ASP A 4 -2.61 -18.94 -3.43
CA ASP A 4 -3.44 -19.54 -2.39
C ASP A 4 -2.93 -19.16 -0.98
N GLY A 5 -1.62 -19.10 -0.80
CA GLY A 5 -1.00 -18.67 0.47
C GLY A 5 -1.30 -17.19 0.78
N VAL A 6 -1.26 -16.31 -0.23
CA VAL A 6 -1.59 -14.89 -0.06
C VAL A 6 -3.06 -14.71 0.31
N HIS A 7 -3.95 -15.46 -0.36
CA HIS A 7 -5.39 -15.38 -0.06
C HIS A 7 -5.73 -15.92 1.34
N ALA A 8 -5.10 -17.01 1.74
CA ALA A 8 -5.26 -17.55 3.11
C ALA A 8 -4.78 -16.56 4.18
N MET A 9 -3.64 -15.91 3.94
CA MET A 9 -3.13 -14.86 4.81
C MET A 9 -4.10 -13.68 4.94
N MET A 10 -4.66 -13.21 3.82
CA MET A 10 -5.62 -12.10 3.82
C MET A 10 -6.91 -12.45 4.56
N LYS A 11 -7.39 -13.68 4.42
CA LYS A 11 -8.55 -14.17 5.20
C LYS A 11 -8.25 -14.15 6.69
N HIS A 12 -7.09 -14.66 7.09
CA HIS A 12 -6.69 -14.67 8.49
C HIS A 12 -6.53 -13.24 9.04
N ALA A 13 -5.91 -12.34 8.28
CA ALA A 13 -5.82 -10.93 8.66
C ALA A 13 -7.21 -10.28 8.83
N LEU A 14 -8.17 -10.59 7.95
CA LEU A 14 -9.54 -10.12 8.07
C LEU A 14 -10.22 -10.63 9.35
N GLU A 15 -9.99 -11.90 9.73
CA GLU A 15 -10.52 -12.47 10.98
C GLU A 15 -9.96 -11.76 12.20
N ILE A 16 -8.64 -11.51 12.26
CA ILE A 16 -8.00 -10.73 13.32
C ILE A 16 -8.62 -9.34 13.41
N VAL A 17 -8.74 -8.64 12.27
CA VAL A 17 -9.35 -7.30 12.21
C VAL A 17 -10.77 -7.31 12.79
N ARG A 18 -11.60 -8.28 12.38
CA ARG A 18 -12.97 -8.40 12.88
C ARG A 18 -13.04 -8.70 14.37
N GLN A 19 -12.18 -9.56 14.86
CA GLN A 19 -12.10 -9.91 16.27
C GLN A 19 -11.72 -8.69 17.12
N GLU A 20 -10.67 -7.97 16.74
CA GLU A 20 -10.15 -6.85 17.53
C GLU A 20 -11.07 -5.62 17.46
N LEU A 21 -11.59 -5.28 16.28
CA LEU A 21 -12.56 -4.19 16.14
C LEU A 21 -13.90 -4.50 16.80
N GLY A 22 -14.30 -5.78 16.85
CA GLY A 22 -15.49 -6.20 17.58
C GLY A 22 -15.43 -5.96 19.09
N GLN A 23 -14.24 -5.75 19.66
CA GLN A 23 -14.04 -5.38 21.05
C GLN A 23 -14.23 -3.88 21.30
N LEU A 24 -14.13 -3.06 20.24
CA LEU A 24 -14.43 -1.63 20.31
C LEU A 24 -15.95 -1.41 20.21
N LYS A 25 -16.47 -0.44 20.94
CA LYS A 25 -17.87 0.00 20.81
C LYS A 25 -18.09 0.83 19.54
N CYS A 26 -17.80 0.22 18.39
CA CYS A 26 -17.90 0.89 17.08
C CYS A 26 -18.64 0.02 16.07
N GLY A 27 -19.32 0.68 15.11
CA GLY A 27 -19.77 0.03 13.90
C GLY A 27 -18.63 -0.04 12.89
N PHE A 28 -18.42 -1.18 12.24
CA PHE A 28 -17.38 -1.29 11.21
C PHE A 28 -17.79 -2.21 10.07
N ALA A 29 -17.16 -1.98 8.92
CA ALA A 29 -17.16 -2.88 7.78
C ALA A 29 -15.71 -3.19 7.39
N ALA A 30 -15.39 -4.45 7.16
CA ALA A 30 -14.06 -4.88 6.76
C ALA A 30 -14.13 -5.87 5.60
N ALA A 31 -13.29 -5.68 4.58
CA ALA A 31 -13.25 -6.50 3.39
C ALA A 31 -11.81 -6.67 2.87
N ILE A 32 -11.55 -7.82 2.25
CA ILE A 32 -10.31 -8.04 1.51
C ILE A 32 -10.35 -7.22 0.22
N ARG A 33 -9.27 -6.52 -0.07
CA ARG A 33 -8.98 -5.80 -1.30
C ARG A 33 -7.65 -6.30 -1.86
N ARG A 34 -7.33 -5.85 -3.08
CA ARG A 34 -6.07 -6.22 -3.74
C ARG A 34 -4.84 -5.87 -2.89
N GLU A 35 -4.87 -4.73 -2.22
CA GLU A 35 -3.76 -4.15 -1.47
C GLU A 35 -3.68 -4.65 -0.01
N GLY A 36 -4.75 -5.23 0.51
CA GLY A 36 -4.81 -5.67 1.91
C GLY A 36 -6.22 -5.80 2.44
N VAL A 37 -6.39 -5.60 3.74
CA VAL A 37 -7.71 -5.54 4.39
C VAL A 37 -8.11 -4.08 4.54
N ALA A 38 -9.18 -3.68 3.84
CA ALA A 38 -9.78 -2.37 3.95
C ALA A 38 -10.82 -2.36 5.08
N VAL A 39 -10.80 -1.31 5.90
CA VAL A 39 -11.72 -1.13 7.03
C VAL A 39 -12.34 0.26 6.96
N ALA A 40 -13.66 0.33 7.11
CA ALA A 40 -14.39 1.54 7.42
C ALA A 40 -15.00 1.40 8.81
N ALA A 41 -14.69 2.30 9.73
CA ALA A 41 -15.18 2.24 11.10
C ALA A 41 -15.90 3.54 11.47
N TYR A 42 -17.07 3.40 12.12
CA TYR A 42 -17.81 4.50 12.73
C TYR A 42 -17.53 4.52 14.24
N LEU A 43 -16.88 5.56 14.70
CA LEU A 43 -16.51 5.77 16.09
C LEU A 43 -17.34 6.96 16.65
N PRO A 44 -18.37 6.71 17.47
CA PRO A 44 -19.18 7.79 18.07
C PRO A 44 -18.33 8.76 18.89
N GLU A 45 -17.35 8.22 19.62
CA GLU A 45 -16.36 8.97 20.38
C GLU A 45 -14.98 8.59 19.87
N TYR A 46 -14.40 9.45 19.02
CA TYR A 46 -13.06 9.19 18.49
C TYR A 46 -12.00 9.48 19.55
N GLN A 47 -11.32 8.42 19.97
CA GLN A 47 -10.15 8.50 20.86
C GLN A 47 -8.89 8.02 20.11
N PRO A 48 -8.02 8.93 19.65
CA PRO A 48 -6.85 8.58 18.84
C PRO A 48 -5.96 7.52 19.47
N VAL A 49 -5.81 7.57 20.80
CA VAL A 49 -4.97 6.62 21.55
C VAL A 49 -5.54 5.21 21.50
N GLU A 50 -6.84 5.06 21.69
CA GLU A 50 -7.51 3.74 21.67
C GLU A 50 -7.48 3.14 20.26
N VAL A 51 -7.75 3.96 19.23
CA VAL A 51 -7.65 3.54 17.83
C VAL A 51 -6.24 3.06 17.52
N LYS A 52 -5.22 3.84 17.88
CA LYS A 52 -3.82 3.47 17.66
C LYS A 52 -3.43 2.20 18.40
N GLN A 53 -3.91 2.01 19.63
CA GLN A 53 -3.67 0.79 20.40
C GLN A 53 -4.32 -0.43 19.75
N CYS A 54 -5.58 -0.32 19.34
CA CYS A 54 -6.30 -1.39 18.66
C CYS A 54 -5.59 -1.83 17.37
N PHE A 55 -5.27 -0.90 16.48
CA PHE A 55 -4.57 -1.24 15.24
C PHE A 55 -3.12 -1.72 15.46
N THR A 56 -2.45 -1.22 16.51
CA THR A 56 -1.13 -1.76 16.90
C THR A 56 -1.25 -3.21 17.35
N LYS A 57 -2.33 -3.57 18.05
CA LYS A 57 -2.60 -4.95 18.46
C LYS A 57 -2.89 -5.82 17.23
N ILE A 58 -3.78 -5.37 16.33
CA ILE A 58 -4.08 -6.05 15.06
C ILE A 58 -2.79 -6.35 14.30
N ARG A 59 -1.92 -5.35 14.13
CA ARG A 59 -0.64 -5.53 13.45
C ARG A 59 0.22 -6.60 14.10
N LYS A 60 0.38 -6.53 15.43
CA LYS A 60 1.18 -7.51 16.18
C LYS A 60 0.63 -8.93 16.03
N GLU A 61 -0.68 -9.11 16.05
CA GLU A 61 -1.30 -10.42 15.88
C GLU A 61 -1.08 -10.97 14.46
N ILE A 62 -1.18 -10.11 13.42
CA ILE A 62 -0.84 -10.50 12.04
C ILE A 62 0.64 -10.87 11.93
N GLU A 63 1.54 -10.08 12.52
CA GLU A 63 2.99 -10.30 12.46
C GLU A 63 3.47 -11.52 13.27
N LYS A 64 2.71 -12.00 14.25
CA LYS A 64 3.00 -13.28 14.94
C LYS A 64 3.00 -14.48 13.99
N GLN A 65 2.32 -14.38 12.86
CA GLN A 65 2.27 -15.43 11.84
C GLN A 65 3.50 -15.44 10.89
N ARG A 66 4.56 -14.69 11.23
CA ARG A 66 5.79 -14.58 10.40
C ARG A 66 6.41 -15.93 10.04
N ASP A 67 6.32 -16.90 10.95
CA ASP A 67 6.92 -18.22 10.75
C ASP A 67 6.14 -19.04 9.71
N LEU A 68 4.82 -18.81 9.60
CA LEU A 68 3.97 -19.47 8.63
C LEU A 68 4.00 -18.78 7.25
N PHE A 69 4.20 -17.46 7.24
CA PHE A 69 4.09 -16.62 6.03
C PHE A 69 5.33 -15.75 5.81
N TRP A 70 6.49 -16.30 5.86
CA TRP A 70 7.81 -15.74 5.54
C TRP A 70 7.87 -14.20 5.42
N GLY A 71 8.27 -13.55 6.50
CA GLY A 71 8.66 -12.13 6.46
C GLY A 71 7.51 -11.12 6.33
N ILE A 72 6.26 -11.49 6.66
CA ILE A 72 5.12 -10.56 6.64
C ILE A 72 5.43 -9.36 7.54
N ARG A 73 5.25 -8.18 6.96
CA ARG A 73 5.17 -6.92 7.68
C ARG A 73 3.82 -6.29 7.36
N ALA A 74 3.08 -5.90 8.38
CA ALA A 74 1.82 -5.20 8.23
C ALA A 74 2.05 -3.70 8.41
N THR A 75 1.58 -2.90 7.46
CA THR A 75 1.51 -1.44 7.54
C THR A 75 0.07 -1.04 7.76
N ILE A 76 -0.17 -0.10 8.64
CA ILE A 76 -1.49 0.48 8.90
C ILE A 76 -1.52 1.87 8.30
N CYS A 77 -2.50 2.12 7.44
CA CYS A 77 -2.71 3.40 6.77
C CYS A 77 -4.11 3.89 7.08
N LEU A 78 -4.22 5.09 7.64
CA LEU A 78 -5.47 5.76 7.94
C LEU A 78 -5.72 6.87 6.92
N GLY A 79 -6.91 6.91 6.35
CA GLY A 79 -7.41 8.09 5.64
C GLY A 79 -7.92 9.14 6.61
N SER A 80 -8.09 10.35 6.14
CA SER A 80 -8.63 11.47 6.93
C SER A 80 -10.00 11.13 7.50
N ARG A 81 -10.26 11.62 8.69
CA ARG A 81 -11.58 11.46 9.32
C ARG A 81 -12.64 12.18 8.51
N CYS A 82 -13.79 11.58 8.40
CA CYS A 82 -14.93 12.17 7.72
C CYS A 82 -16.18 12.11 8.62
N SER A 83 -16.98 13.16 8.58
CA SER A 83 -18.26 13.25 9.31
C SER A 83 -19.45 12.83 8.45
N ALA A 84 -19.26 12.68 7.15
CA ALA A 84 -20.29 12.36 6.19
C ALA A 84 -19.92 11.15 5.33
N ALA A 85 -20.91 10.36 4.96
CA ALA A 85 -20.68 9.11 4.23
C ALA A 85 -20.15 9.32 2.79
N ASP A 86 -20.47 10.44 2.16
CA ASP A 86 -19.98 10.81 0.84
C ASP A 86 -18.47 11.09 0.82
N ALA A 87 -17.90 11.56 1.94
CA ALA A 87 -16.45 11.76 2.08
C ALA A 87 -15.66 10.46 2.33
N LEU A 88 -16.32 9.34 2.63
CA LEU A 88 -15.66 8.07 2.92
C LEU A 88 -14.80 7.60 1.74
N GLY A 89 -15.27 7.81 0.50
CA GLY A 89 -14.53 7.45 -0.70
C GLY A 89 -13.20 8.20 -0.85
N ALA A 90 -13.15 9.47 -0.44
CA ALA A 90 -11.92 10.26 -0.42
C ALA A 90 -10.96 9.74 0.64
N SER A 91 -11.42 9.55 1.86
CA SER A 91 -10.64 8.99 2.97
C SER A 91 -10.04 7.61 2.61
N MET A 92 -10.82 6.75 1.98
CA MET A 92 -10.33 5.43 1.52
C MET A 92 -9.23 5.55 0.46
N ARG A 93 -9.33 6.51 -0.46
CA ARG A 93 -8.27 6.78 -1.45
C ARG A 93 -6.99 7.26 -0.78
N GLU A 94 -7.08 8.17 0.18
CA GLU A 94 -5.93 8.65 0.95
C GLU A 94 -5.22 7.50 1.67
N ALA A 95 -5.96 6.64 2.37
CA ALA A 95 -5.40 5.45 3.02
C ALA A 95 -4.70 4.52 2.02
N LEU A 96 -5.28 4.33 0.82
CA LEU A 96 -4.69 3.53 -0.24
C LEU A 96 -3.38 4.14 -0.75
N TRP A 97 -3.33 5.45 -0.95
CA TRP A 97 -2.12 6.14 -1.39
C TRP A 97 -0.99 6.02 -0.37
N LEU A 98 -1.29 6.20 0.92
CA LEU A 98 -0.33 5.94 1.99
C LEU A 98 0.15 4.48 2.00
N CYS A 99 -0.74 3.54 1.66
CA CYS A 99 -0.38 2.14 1.54
C CYS A 99 0.58 1.89 0.35
N ILE A 100 0.39 2.56 -0.78
CA ILE A 100 1.28 2.49 -1.94
C ILE A 100 2.63 3.14 -1.62
N ASP A 101 2.63 4.22 -0.85
CA ASP A 101 3.84 4.94 -0.44
C ASP A 101 4.81 4.09 0.40
N ARG A 102 4.36 2.96 0.95
CA ARG A 102 5.24 1.95 1.57
C ARG A 102 6.33 1.40 0.65
N LEU A 103 6.20 1.56 -0.66
CA LEU A 103 7.22 1.16 -1.63
C LEU A 103 8.50 2.01 -1.49
N CYS A 104 8.37 3.25 -1.06
CA CYS A 104 9.49 4.16 -0.81
C CYS A 104 9.92 4.17 0.65
N HIS A 105 8.98 3.93 1.55
CA HIS A 105 9.19 4.03 2.99
C HIS A 105 8.69 2.73 3.65
N THR A 106 9.30 2.35 4.78
CA THR A 106 8.89 1.18 5.56
C THR A 106 8.19 1.56 6.87
N PRO A 107 7.24 2.52 6.90
CA PRO A 107 6.59 2.91 8.13
C PRO A 107 5.64 1.81 8.58
N VAL A 108 5.50 1.71 9.89
CA VAL A 108 4.56 0.80 10.53
C VAL A 108 3.15 1.41 10.58
N TRP A 109 3.09 2.74 10.63
CA TRP A 109 1.88 3.54 10.79
C TRP A 109 1.96 4.78 9.92
N ARG A 110 0.90 5.05 9.16
CA ARG A 110 0.72 6.27 8.36
C ARG A 110 -0.70 6.81 8.59
N ASP A 111 -0.81 8.12 8.63
CA ASP A 111 -2.07 8.81 8.88
C ASP A 111 -2.18 10.01 7.93
N ALA A 112 -3.23 10.07 7.13
CA ALA A 112 -3.42 11.13 6.15
C ALA A 112 -3.58 12.53 6.78
N GLU A 113 -3.92 12.63 8.07
CA GLU A 113 -3.98 13.92 8.77
C GLU A 113 -2.58 14.46 9.13
N THR A 114 -1.57 13.60 9.20
CA THR A 114 -0.19 13.97 9.55
C THR A 114 0.81 13.74 8.43
N ASP A 115 0.58 12.72 7.63
CA ASP A 115 1.46 12.26 6.56
C ASP A 115 0.81 12.55 5.21
N ILE A 116 0.73 13.82 4.82
CA ILE A 116 0.09 14.23 3.57
C ILE A 116 0.91 13.70 2.38
N PRO A 117 0.40 12.72 1.62
CA PRO A 117 1.08 12.26 0.41
C PRO A 117 0.94 13.31 -0.69
N ASP A 118 1.95 13.43 -1.54
CA ASP A 118 1.82 14.23 -2.77
C ASP A 118 0.96 13.46 -3.78
N PHE A 119 -0.33 13.77 -3.81
CA PHE A 119 -1.32 13.14 -4.70
C PHE A 119 -1.13 13.52 -6.18
N HIS A 120 -0.27 14.48 -6.49
CA HIS A 120 0.00 14.95 -7.84
C HIS A 120 1.29 14.37 -8.41
N ALA A 121 2.11 13.74 -7.59
CA ALA A 121 3.34 13.10 -8.06
C ALA A 121 3.01 11.88 -8.93
N TYR A 122 3.51 11.87 -10.15
CA TYR A 122 3.41 10.76 -11.08
C TYR A 122 4.73 10.57 -11.82
N TYR A 123 4.93 9.37 -12.32
CA TYR A 123 6.07 9.08 -13.19
C TYR A 123 5.57 8.74 -14.59
N THR A 124 6.26 9.29 -15.58
CA THR A 124 6.10 8.89 -16.98
C THR A 124 7.48 8.64 -17.53
N MET A 125 7.67 7.45 -18.11
CA MET A 125 8.91 7.07 -18.76
C MET A 125 9.06 7.82 -20.08
N ASP A 126 10.27 8.30 -20.37
CA ASP A 126 10.58 8.94 -21.63
C ASP A 126 10.37 7.99 -22.81
N SER A 127 9.85 8.54 -23.94
CA SER A 127 9.54 7.76 -25.14
C SER A 127 10.77 7.04 -25.71
N SER A 128 11.96 7.63 -25.58
CA SER A 128 13.19 7.00 -26.03
C SER A 128 13.58 5.80 -25.16
N CYS A 129 13.33 5.90 -23.86
CA CYS A 129 13.54 4.80 -22.92
C CYS A 129 12.55 3.65 -23.20
N LYS A 130 11.27 3.94 -23.39
CA LYS A 130 10.26 2.94 -23.78
C LYS A 130 10.67 2.19 -25.05
N ARG A 131 11.10 2.91 -26.07
CA ARG A 131 11.55 2.29 -27.32
C ARG A 131 12.74 1.35 -27.11
N ARG A 132 13.75 1.76 -26.32
CA ARG A 132 14.89 0.89 -26.01
C ARG A 132 14.50 -0.38 -25.27
N PHE A 133 13.54 -0.29 -24.33
CA PHE A 133 12.97 -1.47 -23.69
C PHE A 133 12.29 -2.40 -24.67
N GLN A 134 11.47 -1.87 -25.57
CA GLN A 134 10.78 -2.64 -26.58
C GLN A 134 11.78 -3.33 -27.54
N GLU A 135 12.77 -2.59 -28.03
CA GLU A 135 13.85 -3.12 -28.89
C GLU A 135 14.62 -4.26 -28.16
N ALA A 136 14.98 -4.05 -26.88
CA ALA A 136 15.67 -5.07 -26.10
C ALA A 136 14.81 -6.32 -25.91
N ALA A 137 13.51 -6.18 -25.70
CA ALA A 137 12.56 -7.28 -25.57
C ALA A 137 12.36 -8.02 -26.91
N GLU A 138 12.16 -7.30 -28.01
CA GLU A 138 11.96 -7.86 -29.35
C GLU A 138 13.18 -8.68 -29.82
N TYR A 139 14.38 -8.20 -29.53
CA TYR A 139 15.62 -8.89 -29.89
C TYR A 139 16.10 -9.88 -28.81
N LEU A 140 15.32 -10.11 -27.74
CA LEU A 140 15.68 -10.95 -26.60
C LEU A 140 17.06 -10.61 -26.00
N ASN A 141 17.44 -9.32 -26.06
CA ASN A 141 18.71 -8.84 -25.54
C ASN A 141 18.60 -8.58 -24.03
N LYS A 142 18.88 -9.63 -23.26
CA LYS A 142 18.78 -9.59 -21.80
C LYS A 142 19.69 -8.53 -21.16
N GLU A 143 20.92 -8.38 -21.67
CA GLU A 143 21.90 -7.44 -21.09
C GLU A 143 21.43 -6.00 -21.27
N GLN A 144 20.97 -5.66 -22.48
CA GLN A 144 20.40 -4.35 -22.77
C GLN A 144 19.16 -4.10 -21.91
N TYR A 145 18.24 -5.09 -21.80
CA TYR A 145 17.04 -4.95 -21.00
C TYR A 145 17.35 -4.66 -19.53
N ILE A 146 18.33 -5.34 -18.94
CA ILE A 146 18.78 -5.13 -17.56
C ILE A 146 19.38 -3.73 -17.42
N SER A 147 20.22 -3.28 -18.36
CA SER A 147 20.83 -1.95 -18.33
C SER A 147 19.78 -0.86 -18.37
N GLU A 148 18.77 -0.96 -19.26
CA GLU A 148 17.67 0.00 -19.33
C GLU A 148 16.81 -0.02 -18.05
N LEU A 149 16.62 -1.18 -17.43
CA LEU A 149 15.92 -1.33 -16.17
C LEU A 149 16.64 -0.59 -15.03
N GLU A 150 17.96 -0.76 -14.93
CA GLU A 150 18.78 -0.09 -13.92
C GLU A 150 18.82 1.41 -14.11
N ASP A 151 18.91 1.89 -15.35
CA ASP A 151 18.96 3.31 -15.67
C ASP A 151 17.62 3.99 -15.41
N SER A 152 16.51 3.38 -15.81
CA SER A 152 15.17 3.89 -15.54
C SER A 152 14.82 3.85 -14.04
N TYR A 153 15.27 2.81 -13.31
CA TYR A 153 15.12 2.75 -11.85
C TYR A 153 15.91 3.88 -11.17
N ARG A 154 17.13 4.16 -11.63
CA ARG A 154 17.96 5.24 -11.11
C ARG A 154 17.33 6.61 -11.40
N ASP A 155 16.69 6.79 -12.55
CA ASP A 155 15.95 8.01 -12.89
C ASP A 155 14.78 8.23 -11.92
N VAL A 156 13.90 7.26 -11.74
CA VAL A 156 12.75 7.41 -10.82
C VAL A 156 13.19 7.64 -9.38
N MET A 157 14.24 6.95 -8.92
CA MET A 157 14.78 7.11 -7.57
C MET A 157 15.45 8.45 -7.32
N SER A 158 15.90 9.15 -8.37
CA SER A 158 16.49 10.49 -8.28
C SER A 158 15.48 11.61 -8.14
N ARG A 159 14.20 11.33 -8.42
CA ARG A 159 13.13 12.33 -8.40
C ARG A 159 12.80 12.79 -6.98
N GLN A 160 12.48 14.07 -6.83
CA GLN A 160 12.12 14.67 -5.55
C GLN A 160 10.81 15.47 -5.69
N PRO A 161 9.82 15.27 -4.83
CA PRO A 161 9.77 14.23 -3.78
C PRO A 161 9.51 12.84 -4.37
N LEU A 162 10.22 11.82 -3.89
CA LEU A 162 9.95 10.43 -4.24
C LEU A 162 8.75 9.93 -3.46
N CYS A 163 7.76 9.35 -4.14
CA CYS A 163 6.60 8.71 -3.51
C CYS A 163 6.31 7.33 -4.12
N GLY A 164 5.56 6.52 -3.40
CA GLY A 164 5.23 5.16 -3.82
C GLY A 164 4.45 5.09 -5.14
N LYS A 165 3.63 6.12 -5.42
CA LYS A 165 2.90 6.22 -6.69
C LYS A 165 3.83 6.31 -7.89
N MET A 166 4.92 7.05 -7.79
CA MET A 166 5.91 7.13 -8.88
C MET A 166 6.57 5.79 -9.16
N LEU A 167 6.85 5.00 -8.12
CA LEU A 167 7.36 3.63 -8.30
C LEU A 167 6.31 2.70 -8.89
N GLU A 168 5.04 2.82 -8.48
CA GLU A 168 3.95 2.05 -9.08
C GLU A 168 3.82 2.37 -10.57
N ASP A 169 3.82 3.65 -10.94
CA ASP A 169 3.74 4.09 -12.33
C ASP A 169 4.93 3.56 -13.14
N TRP A 170 6.15 3.64 -12.58
CA TRP A 170 7.34 3.07 -13.22
C TRP A 170 7.20 1.57 -13.49
N PHE A 171 6.72 0.79 -12.50
CA PHE A 171 6.46 -0.63 -12.70
C PHE A 171 5.43 -0.89 -13.81
N LEU A 172 4.35 -0.11 -13.86
CA LEU A 172 3.32 -0.25 -14.88
C LEU A 172 3.86 0.07 -16.27
N GLU A 173 4.70 1.11 -16.40
CA GLU A 173 5.33 1.51 -17.66
C GLU A 173 6.30 0.47 -18.23
N ILE A 174 6.94 -0.36 -17.36
CA ILE A 174 7.82 -1.45 -17.79
C ILE A 174 7.02 -2.67 -18.24
N LEU A 175 5.82 -2.90 -17.67
CA LEU A 175 5.00 -4.07 -17.92
C LEU A 175 4.05 -3.90 -19.13
N THR A 176 3.90 -2.70 -19.66
CA THR A 176 3.01 -2.38 -20.80
C THR A 176 3.77 -2.15 -22.09
#